data_699f8c47982839c88b0a0c98d7ad5b37
#
_entry.id   699f8c47982839c88b0a0c98d7ad5b37
#
_cell.length_a   1.000
_cell.length_b   1.000
_cell.length_c   1.000
_cell.angle_alpha   90.00
_cell.angle_beta   90.00
_cell.angle_gamma   90.00
#
_symmetry.space_group_name_H-M   'P 1'
#
loop_
_entity.id
_entity.type
_entity.pdbx_description
1 polymer ?
#
loop_
_entity_poly.entity_id
_entity_poly.type
_entity_poly.pdbx_seq_one_letter_code
_entity_poly.pdbx_strand_id
1 'polypeptide(L)'
;YNAYGFTLGGPLYIPGAFNEDKQKLFFFWGQEWQRDRTVEEQTGIVPTAAMRNGDFSALLPGRVIRDPLTGLPFPGNMIPQDRISPQGRALLNAFPSPIPGFQQGANNWIGNPAQFNNQRKDSIKVDWVPTSNHRLAVRHTWAPNVWNDPEPLSVYSTIWDYPGRTLAATFTSTLSSSLINEFSFSWGSTS
;
A
#
# COMPACT_ATOMS: atom_id res chain seq x y z
N TYR A 1 9.16 12.70 -1.01
CA TYR A 1 9.76 11.53 -0.35
C TYR A 1 10.56 11.95 0.87
N ASN A 2 10.34 11.30 2.01
CA ASN A 2 11.09 11.47 3.23
C ASN A 2 11.43 10.10 3.82
N ALA A 3 12.71 9.89 4.15
CA ALA A 3 13.18 8.72 4.88
C ALA A 3 14.03 9.19 6.06
N TYR A 4 13.75 8.62 7.24
CA TYR A 4 14.48 8.93 8.47
C TYR A 4 14.43 7.73 9.41
N GLY A 5 15.41 7.63 10.28
CA GLY A 5 15.50 6.52 11.20
C GLY A 5 16.66 6.68 12.16
N PHE A 6 16.83 5.67 12.98
CA PHE A 6 17.94 5.56 13.89
C PHE A 6 18.35 4.10 14.08
N THR A 7 19.56 3.92 14.57
CA THR A 7 20.06 2.61 14.99
C THR A 7 20.67 2.72 16.38
N LEU A 8 20.49 1.66 17.17
CA LEU A 8 21.08 1.50 18.49
C LEU A 8 21.64 0.07 18.58
N GLY A 9 22.86 -0.08 19.07
CA GLY A 9 23.44 -1.41 19.22
C GLY A 9 24.67 -1.39 20.11
N GLY A 10 24.98 -2.56 20.63
CA GLY A 10 26.15 -2.74 21.49
C GLY A 10 26.11 -4.05 22.26
N PRO A 11 27.09 -4.28 23.13
CA PRO A 11 27.11 -5.44 23.99
C PRO A 11 26.07 -5.34 25.10
N LEU A 12 25.34 -6.45 25.34
CA LEU A 12 24.53 -6.61 26.54
C LEU A 12 25.41 -7.23 27.63
N TYR A 13 25.61 -6.52 28.74
CA TYR A 13 26.43 -7.00 29.84
C TYR A 13 25.82 -6.60 31.20
N ILE A 14 26.14 -7.40 32.23
CA ILE A 14 25.75 -7.15 33.62
C ILE A 14 27.05 -7.05 34.42
N PRO A 15 27.37 -5.87 35.00
CA PRO A 15 28.58 -5.70 35.80
C PRO A 15 28.65 -6.74 36.94
N GLY A 16 29.80 -7.38 37.06
CA GLY A 16 30.05 -8.40 38.09
C GLY A 16 29.40 -9.77 37.86
N ALA A 17 28.65 -9.97 36.72
CA ALA A 17 27.88 -11.17 36.55
C ALA A 17 27.93 -11.79 35.13
N PHE A 18 27.77 -11.00 34.10
CA PHE A 18 27.63 -11.54 32.75
C PHE A 18 28.23 -10.65 31.66
N ASN A 19 28.97 -11.28 30.74
CA ASN A 19 29.55 -10.63 29.54
C ASN A 19 30.37 -9.37 29.86
N GLU A 20 31.16 -9.41 30.94
CA GLU A 20 31.98 -8.25 31.36
C GLU A 20 33.02 -7.86 30.33
N ASP A 21 33.56 -8.87 29.64
CA ASP A 21 34.47 -8.73 28.49
C ASP A 21 33.80 -8.16 27.25
N LYS A 22 32.48 -8.07 27.25
CA LYS A 22 31.65 -7.53 26.15
C LYS A 22 31.84 -8.28 24.81
N GLN A 23 32.11 -9.58 24.86
CA GLN A 23 32.43 -10.40 23.68
C GLN A 23 31.38 -11.48 23.38
N LYS A 24 30.41 -11.69 24.28
CA LYS A 24 29.50 -12.85 24.18
C LYS A 24 28.11 -12.52 23.66
N LEU A 25 27.54 -11.37 24.01
CA LEU A 25 26.17 -11.04 23.65
C LEU A 25 26.06 -9.61 23.17
N PHE A 26 25.51 -9.47 21.99
CA PHE A 26 25.29 -8.15 21.36
C PHE A 26 23.86 -8.04 20.90
N PHE A 27 23.35 -6.82 20.90
CA PHE A 27 22.07 -6.48 20.29
C PHE A 27 22.25 -5.38 19.25
N PHE A 28 21.32 -5.34 18.34
CA PHE A 28 21.12 -4.26 17.39
C PHE A 28 19.63 -4.01 17.24
N TRP A 29 19.24 -2.76 17.29
CA TRP A 29 17.91 -2.30 16.94
C TRP A 29 18.00 -1.14 15.97
N GLY A 30 17.28 -1.26 14.85
CA GLY A 30 17.14 -0.20 13.88
C GLY A 30 15.68 0.06 13.60
N GLN A 31 15.32 1.32 13.49
CA GLN A 31 13.99 1.74 13.11
C GLN A 31 14.09 2.78 12.00
N GLU A 32 13.31 2.56 10.92
CA GLU A 32 13.26 3.42 9.76
C GLU A 32 11.80 3.73 9.42
N TRP A 33 11.54 4.96 9.05
CA TRP A 33 10.28 5.41 8.47
C TRP A 33 10.52 5.97 7.08
N GLN A 34 9.68 5.56 6.16
CA GLN A 34 9.60 6.13 4.83
C GLN A 34 8.20 6.70 4.65
N ARG A 35 8.14 7.92 4.15
CA ARG A 35 6.89 8.60 3.82
C ARG A 35 7.01 9.16 2.41
N ASP A 36 6.24 8.59 1.54
CA ASP A 36 6.12 9.05 0.17
C ASP A 36 4.76 9.72 -0.03
N ARG A 37 4.81 10.84 -0.75
CA ARG A 37 3.63 11.58 -1.18
C ARG A 37 3.86 11.94 -2.63
N THR A 38 3.06 11.35 -3.47
CA THR A 38 3.08 11.58 -4.92
C THR A 38 1.73 12.11 -5.38
N VAL A 39 1.75 12.76 -6.51
CA VAL A 39 0.55 13.24 -7.18
C VAL A 39 0.70 12.80 -8.63
N GLU A 40 -0.29 12.08 -9.13
CA GLU A 40 -0.32 11.61 -10.51
C GLU A 40 -1.51 12.19 -11.22
N GLU A 41 -1.27 12.78 -12.39
CA GLU A 41 -2.34 13.33 -13.21
C GLU A 41 -3.22 12.18 -13.74
N GLN A 42 -4.51 12.28 -13.50
CA GLN A 42 -5.51 11.34 -14.00
C GLN A 42 -6.54 12.09 -14.85
N THR A 43 -6.91 11.49 -15.97
CA THR A 43 -7.97 12.00 -16.83
C THR A 43 -9.07 10.98 -16.98
N GLY A 44 -10.31 11.42 -17.19
CA GLY A 44 -11.41 10.50 -17.35
C GLY A 44 -12.69 11.15 -17.85
N ILE A 45 -13.70 10.30 -18.03
CA ILE A 45 -15.04 10.71 -18.44
C ILE A 45 -15.93 10.71 -17.20
N VAL A 46 -16.49 11.85 -16.86
CA VAL A 46 -17.45 12.00 -15.78
C VAL A 46 -18.83 12.41 -16.31
N PRO A 47 -19.91 12.10 -15.55
CA PRO A 47 -21.26 12.44 -15.95
C PRO A 47 -21.43 13.97 -16.10
N THR A 48 -21.96 14.38 -17.25
CA THR A 48 -22.34 15.77 -17.48
C THR A 48 -23.59 16.16 -16.70
N ALA A 49 -23.91 17.43 -16.59
CA ALA A 49 -25.17 17.89 -15.98
C ALA A 49 -26.41 17.32 -16.68
N ALA A 50 -26.37 17.18 -18.00
CA ALA A 50 -27.43 16.53 -18.77
C ALA A 50 -27.61 15.07 -18.37
N MET A 51 -26.51 14.30 -18.31
CA MET A 51 -26.54 12.87 -17.92
C MET A 51 -27.06 12.66 -16.48
N ARG A 52 -26.72 13.56 -15.55
CA ARG A 52 -27.23 13.53 -14.16
C ARG A 52 -28.75 13.74 -14.10
N ASN A 53 -29.28 14.40 -15.10
CA ASN A 53 -30.73 14.61 -15.30
C ASN A 53 -31.36 13.60 -16.24
N GLY A 54 -30.70 12.51 -16.57
CA GLY A 54 -31.21 11.44 -17.40
C GLY A 54 -31.12 11.66 -18.90
N ASP A 55 -30.53 12.76 -19.36
CA ASP A 55 -30.34 13.08 -20.78
C ASP A 55 -29.03 12.51 -21.30
N PHE A 56 -29.12 11.42 -22.06
CA PHE A 56 -28.02 10.74 -22.72
C PHE A 56 -28.05 10.92 -24.24
N SER A 57 -28.82 11.90 -24.76
CA SER A 57 -28.99 12.13 -26.19
C SER A 57 -27.67 12.36 -26.93
N ALA A 58 -26.69 13.00 -26.26
CA ALA A 58 -25.36 13.24 -26.79
C ALA A 58 -24.54 11.95 -27.08
N LEU A 59 -24.97 10.80 -26.57
CA LEU A 59 -24.31 9.51 -26.82
C LEU A 59 -24.80 8.83 -28.12
N LEU A 60 -25.85 9.33 -28.73
CA LEU A 60 -26.34 8.79 -30.00
C LEU A 60 -25.42 9.16 -31.18
N PRO A 61 -25.32 8.28 -32.18
CA PRO A 61 -25.90 6.94 -32.28
C PRO A 61 -25.05 5.84 -31.58
N GLY A 62 -23.91 6.21 -30.99
CA GLY A 62 -22.92 5.25 -30.48
C GLY A 62 -23.39 4.41 -29.32
N ARG A 63 -24.24 4.96 -28.41
CA ARG A 63 -24.83 4.24 -27.28
C ARG A 63 -26.31 4.54 -27.16
N VAL A 64 -27.08 3.48 -27.11
CA VAL A 64 -28.54 3.52 -26.90
C VAL A 64 -28.89 3.03 -25.51
N ILE A 65 -29.51 3.88 -24.71
CA ILE A 65 -29.98 3.53 -23.35
C ILE A 65 -31.36 2.83 -23.49
N ARG A 66 -31.46 1.65 -22.89
CA ARG A 66 -32.68 0.83 -22.93
C ARG A 66 -33.32 0.77 -21.56
N ASP A 67 -34.67 0.75 -21.58
CA ASP A 67 -35.46 0.50 -20.38
C ASP A 67 -35.31 -0.97 -19.94
N PRO A 68 -34.78 -1.24 -18.72
CA PRO A 68 -34.57 -2.59 -18.23
C PRO A 68 -35.87 -3.39 -18.04
N LEU A 69 -37.03 -2.73 -17.97
CA LEU A 69 -38.32 -3.41 -17.82
C LEU A 69 -38.91 -3.88 -19.14
N THR A 70 -38.71 -3.14 -20.22
CA THR A 70 -39.29 -3.41 -21.51
C THR A 70 -38.29 -3.90 -22.57
N GLY A 71 -36.99 -3.64 -22.33
CA GLY A 71 -35.93 -3.87 -23.31
C GLY A 71 -35.89 -2.86 -24.46
N LEU A 72 -36.85 -1.96 -24.54
CA LEU A 72 -36.95 -0.96 -25.62
C LEU A 72 -36.05 0.25 -25.35
N PRO A 73 -35.54 0.93 -26.38
CA PRO A 73 -34.82 2.18 -26.22
C PRO A 73 -35.71 3.27 -25.59
N PHE A 74 -35.10 4.05 -24.68
CA PHE A 74 -35.81 5.28 -24.25
C PHE A 74 -35.86 6.29 -25.40
N PRO A 75 -37.03 6.93 -25.64
CA PRO A 75 -37.16 7.92 -26.68
C PRO A 75 -36.13 9.05 -26.55
N GLY A 76 -35.43 9.36 -27.65
CA GLY A 76 -34.39 10.37 -27.64
C GLY A 76 -33.20 10.07 -26.72
N ASN A 77 -33.04 8.82 -26.25
CA ASN A 77 -32.04 8.41 -25.28
C ASN A 77 -32.18 9.15 -23.91
N MET A 78 -33.39 9.54 -23.56
CA MET A 78 -33.71 10.29 -22.33
C MET A 78 -34.46 9.41 -21.34
N ILE A 79 -33.93 9.25 -20.12
CA ILE A 79 -34.60 8.53 -19.04
C ILE A 79 -35.54 9.51 -18.34
N PRO A 80 -36.87 9.19 -18.26
CA PRO A 80 -37.81 10.02 -17.52
C PRO A 80 -37.44 10.19 -16.05
N GLN A 81 -37.68 11.36 -15.47
CA GLN A 81 -37.26 11.72 -14.11
C GLN A 81 -37.80 10.76 -13.03
N ASP A 82 -39.04 10.30 -13.21
CA ASP A 82 -39.73 9.33 -12.34
C ASP A 82 -39.12 7.90 -12.45
N ARG A 83 -38.31 7.66 -13.49
CA ARG A 83 -37.62 6.38 -13.73
C ARG A 83 -36.18 6.38 -13.23
N ILE A 84 -35.67 7.52 -12.79
CA ILE A 84 -34.32 7.61 -12.21
C ILE A 84 -34.38 7.24 -10.73
N SER A 85 -33.79 6.10 -10.36
CA SER A 85 -33.80 5.68 -8.97
C SER A 85 -33.01 6.66 -8.09
N PRO A 86 -33.39 6.88 -6.83
CA PRO A 86 -32.66 7.71 -5.89
C PRO A 86 -31.20 7.24 -5.70
N GLN A 87 -30.96 5.94 -5.70
CA GLN A 87 -29.64 5.33 -5.58
C GLN A 87 -28.78 5.62 -6.82
N GLY A 88 -29.34 5.51 -8.03
CA GLY A 88 -28.65 5.85 -9.27
C GLY A 88 -28.28 7.33 -9.32
N ARG A 89 -29.17 8.22 -8.87
CA ARG A 89 -28.90 9.66 -8.76
C ARG A 89 -27.81 9.95 -7.74
N ALA A 90 -27.83 9.30 -6.57
CA ALA A 90 -26.79 9.44 -5.56
C ALA A 90 -25.41 9.00 -6.09
N LEU A 91 -25.38 7.86 -6.81
CA LEU A 91 -24.15 7.37 -7.43
C LEU A 91 -23.60 8.35 -8.48
N LEU A 92 -24.44 8.87 -9.37
CA LEU A 92 -23.99 9.86 -10.36
C LEU A 92 -23.47 11.14 -9.71
N ASN A 93 -24.05 11.55 -8.59
CA ASN A 93 -23.62 12.73 -7.85
C ASN A 93 -22.34 12.52 -7.04
N ALA A 94 -21.92 11.27 -6.80
CA ALA A 94 -20.63 10.97 -6.17
C ALA A 94 -19.44 11.25 -7.12
N PHE A 95 -19.66 11.21 -8.44
CA PHE A 95 -18.63 11.57 -9.39
C PHE A 95 -18.38 13.08 -9.41
N PRO A 96 -17.14 13.53 -9.67
CA PRO A 96 -16.85 14.94 -9.88
C PRO A 96 -17.59 15.49 -11.11
N SER A 97 -17.69 16.81 -11.21
CA SER A 97 -18.23 17.47 -12.39
C SER A 97 -17.16 17.60 -13.48
N PRO A 98 -17.57 17.66 -14.76
CA PRO A 98 -16.64 17.99 -15.84
C PRO A 98 -15.89 19.29 -15.55
N ILE A 99 -14.63 19.35 -15.93
CA ILE A 99 -13.82 20.57 -15.78
C ILE A 99 -14.14 21.51 -16.96
N PRO A 100 -14.62 22.73 -16.69
CA PRO A 100 -14.92 23.70 -17.76
C PRO A 100 -13.70 23.95 -18.65
N GLY A 101 -13.87 23.79 -19.95
CA GLY A 101 -12.80 24.03 -20.94
C GLY A 101 -11.78 22.90 -21.06
N PHE A 102 -11.88 21.84 -20.27
CA PHE A 102 -11.02 20.65 -20.43
C PHE A 102 -11.68 19.62 -21.34
N GLN A 103 -10.97 19.22 -22.39
CA GLN A 103 -11.35 18.16 -23.31
C GLN A 103 -10.08 17.50 -23.88
N GLN A 104 -9.93 16.22 -23.59
CA GLN A 104 -8.85 15.41 -24.14
C GLN A 104 -9.43 14.12 -24.74
N GLY A 105 -9.67 14.12 -26.03
CA GLY A 105 -10.46 13.08 -26.67
C GLY A 105 -11.86 13.00 -26.06
N ALA A 106 -12.22 11.87 -25.47
CA ALA A 106 -13.50 11.70 -24.78
C ALA A 106 -13.47 12.16 -23.32
N ASN A 107 -12.29 12.42 -22.74
CA ASN A 107 -12.14 12.80 -21.34
C ASN A 107 -12.58 14.24 -21.13
N ASN A 108 -13.42 14.46 -20.15
CA ASN A 108 -13.97 15.78 -19.77
C ASN A 108 -13.63 16.15 -18.32
N TRP A 109 -12.75 15.40 -17.68
CA TRP A 109 -12.27 15.61 -16.32
C TRP A 109 -10.77 15.33 -16.22
N ILE A 110 -10.09 16.14 -15.43
CA ILE A 110 -8.69 15.98 -15.03
C ILE A 110 -8.58 16.23 -13.53
N GLY A 111 -7.75 15.46 -12.86
CA GLY A 111 -7.49 15.63 -11.44
C GLY A 111 -6.14 15.04 -11.05
N ASN A 112 -5.69 15.44 -9.87
CA ASN A 112 -4.40 15.05 -9.32
C ASN A 112 -4.62 14.42 -7.93
N PRO A 113 -5.16 13.20 -7.84
CA PRO A 113 -5.37 12.55 -6.55
C PRO A 113 -4.04 12.32 -5.85
N ALA A 114 -4.01 12.62 -4.55
CA ALA A 114 -2.84 12.40 -3.74
C ALA A 114 -2.68 10.91 -3.41
N GLN A 115 -1.52 10.38 -3.70
CA GLN A 115 -1.09 9.06 -3.26
C GLN A 115 -0.18 9.17 -2.06
N PHE A 116 -0.27 8.21 -1.16
CA PHE A 116 0.70 8.06 -0.09
C PHE A 116 1.20 6.63 0.01
N ASN A 117 2.47 6.50 0.39
CA ASN A 117 3.06 5.24 0.80
C ASN A 117 3.80 5.48 2.13
N ASN A 118 3.31 4.87 3.19
CA ASN A 118 3.89 4.94 4.52
C ASN A 118 4.47 3.58 4.89
N GLN A 119 5.76 3.52 5.04
CA GLN A 119 6.45 2.34 5.51
C GLN A 119 7.15 2.62 6.83
N ARG A 120 7.08 1.65 7.73
CA ARG A 120 7.92 1.56 8.92
C ARG A 120 8.66 0.24 8.87
N LYS A 121 9.91 0.25 9.29
CA LYS A 121 10.72 -0.96 9.39
C LYS A 121 11.43 -0.99 10.73
N ASP A 122 11.12 -1.98 11.53
CA ASP A 122 11.81 -2.29 12.77
C ASP A 122 12.65 -3.53 12.56
N SER A 123 13.94 -3.47 12.90
CA SER A 123 14.86 -4.60 12.80
C SER A 123 15.56 -4.79 14.13
N ILE A 124 15.37 -5.94 14.73
CA ILE A 124 16.04 -6.35 15.97
C ILE A 124 16.92 -7.52 15.64
N LYS A 125 18.18 -7.47 16.08
CA LYS A 125 19.15 -8.56 15.93
C LYS A 125 19.82 -8.82 17.27
N VAL A 126 20.01 -10.09 17.58
CA VAL A 126 20.80 -10.55 18.72
C VAL A 126 21.87 -11.50 18.21
N ASP A 127 23.11 -11.22 18.55
CA ASP A 127 24.26 -12.07 18.29
C ASP A 127 24.76 -12.64 19.62
N TRP A 128 24.78 -13.95 19.75
CA TRP A 128 25.25 -14.65 20.93
C TRP A 128 26.43 -15.56 20.58
N VAL A 129 27.53 -15.39 21.28
CA VAL A 129 28.77 -16.16 21.15
C VAL A 129 29.04 -16.88 22.48
N PRO A 130 28.34 -18.01 22.74
CA PRO A 130 28.51 -18.75 24.00
C PRO A 130 29.93 -19.25 24.23
N THR A 131 30.61 -19.63 23.17
CA THR A 131 32.02 -20.09 23.17
C THR A 131 32.72 -19.57 21.93
N SER A 132 34.07 -19.67 21.90
CA SER A 132 34.85 -19.30 20.72
C SER A 132 34.46 -20.04 19.42
N ASN A 133 33.82 -21.20 19.57
CA ASN A 133 33.50 -22.10 18.47
C ASN A 133 32.03 -22.05 18.04
N HIS A 134 31.17 -21.36 18.79
CA HIS A 134 29.76 -21.35 18.53
C HIS A 134 29.19 -19.91 18.49
N ARG A 135 28.39 -19.64 17.50
CA ARG A 135 27.69 -18.36 17.34
C ARG A 135 26.25 -18.60 16.94
N LEU A 136 25.33 -17.91 17.60
CA LEU A 136 23.93 -17.84 17.22
C LEU A 136 23.57 -16.39 16.89
N ALA A 137 23.05 -16.16 15.70
CA ALA A 137 22.50 -14.86 15.28
C ALA A 137 21.00 -15.02 15.05
N VAL A 138 20.20 -14.19 15.69
CA VAL A 138 18.74 -14.14 15.49
C VAL A 138 18.35 -12.74 15.06
N ARG A 139 17.58 -12.64 13.98
CA ARG A 139 17.06 -11.37 13.47
C ARG A 139 15.55 -11.45 13.32
N HIS A 140 14.85 -10.48 13.84
CA HIS A 140 13.45 -10.23 13.56
C HIS A 140 13.29 -8.90 12.85
N THR A 141 12.49 -8.87 11.79
CA THR A 141 12.10 -7.64 11.10
C THR A 141 10.58 -7.55 11.05
N TRP A 142 10.06 -6.39 11.40
CA TRP A 142 8.67 -6.02 11.23
C TRP A 142 8.60 -4.79 10.33
N ALA A 143 7.89 -4.89 9.23
CA ALA A 143 7.85 -3.87 8.19
C ALA A 143 6.42 -3.64 7.68
N PRO A 144 5.54 -3.02 8.50
CA PRO A 144 4.23 -2.61 8.02
C PRO A 144 4.37 -1.56 6.92
N ASN A 145 3.60 -1.75 5.87
CA ASN A 145 3.53 -0.83 4.74
C ASN A 145 2.07 -0.54 4.43
N VAL A 146 1.70 0.74 4.53
CA VAL A 146 0.35 1.20 4.20
C VAL A 146 0.43 2.20 3.07
N TRP A 147 -0.28 1.93 2.00
CA TRP A 147 -0.37 2.82 0.86
C TRP A 147 -1.79 2.88 0.32
N ASN A 148 -2.15 4.01 -0.25
CA ASN A 148 -3.39 4.17 -0.98
C ASN A 148 -3.15 4.18 -2.47
N ASP A 149 -4.09 3.60 -3.19
CA ASP A 149 -4.19 3.64 -4.63
C ASP A 149 -5.50 4.38 -4.95
N PRO A 150 -5.44 5.67 -5.29
CA PRO A 150 -6.64 6.41 -5.65
C PRO A 150 -7.12 5.93 -7.00
N GLU A 151 -8.36 5.49 -7.02
CA GLU A 151 -9.01 5.08 -8.25
C GLU A 151 -9.27 6.27 -9.17
N PRO A 152 -9.35 6.04 -10.48
CA PRO A 152 -9.71 7.08 -11.42
C PRO A 152 -10.94 7.84 -11.00
N LEU A 153 -10.95 9.14 -11.23
CA LEU A 153 -12.03 10.07 -10.91
C LEU A 153 -12.18 10.39 -9.41
N SER A 154 -11.28 9.91 -8.56
CA SER A 154 -11.24 10.21 -7.11
C SER A 154 -12.54 9.91 -6.36
N VAL A 155 -13.36 8.97 -6.83
CA VAL A 155 -14.63 8.60 -6.19
C VAL A 155 -14.38 7.74 -4.95
N TYR A 156 -13.35 6.91 -5.00
CA TYR A 156 -12.86 6.09 -3.89
C TYR A 156 -11.36 5.85 -4.02
N SER A 157 -10.76 5.30 -2.98
CA SER A 157 -9.37 4.82 -3.02
C SER A 157 -9.30 3.44 -2.37
N THR A 158 -8.41 2.60 -2.88
CA THR A 158 -8.06 1.34 -2.24
C THR A 158 -6.92 1.59 -1.27
N ILE A 159 -7.06 1.13 -0.03
CA ILE A 159 -6.00 1.16 0.96
C ILE A 159 -5.44 -0.25 1.09
N TRP A 160 -4.15 -0.36 0.87
CA TRP A 160 -3.40 -1.58 1.01
C TRP A 160 -2.62 -1.54 2.31
N ASP A 161 -2.76 -2.59 3.13
CA ASP A 161 -2.00 -2.79 4.36
C ASP A 161 -1.26 -4.13 4.26
N TYR A 162 0.06 -4.05 4.19
CA TYR A 162 0.94 -5.21 4.08
C TYR A 162 1.88 -5.28 5.29
N PRO A 163 1.49 -5.97 6.36
CA PRO A 163 2.35 -6.15 7.53
C PRO A 163 3.43 -7.21 7.25
N GLY A 164 4.55 -6.82 6.69
CA GLY A 164 5.69 -7.71 6.49
C GLY A 164 6.35 -8.11 7.81
N ARG A 165 6.58 -9.41 8.02
CA ARG A 165 7.30 -9.94 9.18
C ARG A 165 8.29 -11.00 8.74
N THR A 166 9.50 -10.96 9.28
CA THR A 166 10.49 -12.01 9.06
C THR A 166 11.21 -12.37 10.35
N LEU A 167 11.52 -13.64 10.51
CA LEU A 167 12.41 -14.16 11.55
C LEU A 167 13.48 -15.00 10.87
N ALA A 168 14.73 -14.73 11.18
CA ALA A 168 15.87 -15.53 10.71
C ALA A 168 16.77 -15.90 11.89
N ALA A 169 17.23 -17.12 11.93
CA ALA A 169 18.19 -17.60 12.91
C ALA A 169 19.31 -18.38 12.19
N THR A 170 20.54 -18.07 12.52
CA THR A 170 21.73 -18.79 12.00
C THR A 170 22.58 -19.23 13.14
N PHE A 171 22.88 -20.54 13.19
CA PHE A 171 23.77 -21.14 14.16
C PHE A 171 25.01 -21.65 13.44
N THR A 172 26.17 -21.09 13.78
CA THR A 172 27.47 -21.47 13.23
C THR A 172 28.28 -22.19 14.29
N SER A 173 28.86 -23.34 13.93
CA SER A 173 29.75 -24.16 14.78
C SER A 173 31.04 -24.47 14.06
N THR A 174 32.16 -24.06 14.63
CA THR A 174 33.51 -24.50 14.23
C THR A 174 33.83 -25.79 14.96
N LEU A 175 33.71 -26.92 14.25
CA LEU A 175 33.89 -28.26 14.81
C LEU A 175 35.36 -28.69 14.85
N SER A 176 36.17 -28.21 13.89
CA SER A 176 37.61 -28.39 13.84
C SER A 176 38.25 -27.26 13.03
N SER A 177 39.58 -27.25 12.91
CA SER A 177 40.32 -26.30 12.07
C SER A 177 39.94 -26.37 10.57
N SER A 178 39.34 -27.47 10.14
CA SER A 178 38.95 -27.70 8.74
C SER A 178 37.43 -27.93 8.54
N LEU A 179 36.61 -27.86 9.62
CA LEU A 179 35.17 -28.17 9.53
C LEU A 179 34.35 -27.10 10.26
N ILE A 180 33.56 -26.40 9.49
CA ILE A 180 32.56 -25.45 9.97
C ILE A 180 31.17 -25.97 9.55
N ASN A 181 30.23 -25.97 10.48
CA ASN A 181 28.82 -26.26 10.21
C ASN A 181 28.00 -24.98 10.41
N GLU A 182 27.05 -24.74 9.50
CA GLU A 182 26.09 -23.66 9.61
C GLU A 182 24.68 -24.21 9.41
N PHE A 183 23.81 -23.94 10.37
CA PHE A 183 22.39 -24.21 10.29
C PHE A 183 21.65 -22.89 10.23
N SER A 184 20.80 -22.71 9.21
CA SER A 184 19.98 -21.52 9.04
C SER A 184 18.51 -21.86 8.96
N PHE A 185 17.71 -21.07 9.66
CA PHE A 185 16.24 -21.10 9.63
C PHE A 185 15.72 -19.70 9.28
N SER A 186 14.72 -19.65 8.43
CA SER A 186 14.01 -18.41 8.14
C SER A 186 12.51 -18.63 7.99
N TRP A 187 11.75 -17.67 8.48
CA TRP A 187 10.30 -17.60 8.34
C TRP A 187 9.89 -16.19 7.96
N GLY A 188 8.88 -16.07 7.11
CA GLY A 188 8.33 -14.77 6.72
C GLY A 188 6.83 -14.85 6.46
N SER A 189 6.13 -13.75 6.73
CA SER A 189 4.71 -13.57 6.46
C SER A 189 4.43 -12.15 6.00
N THR A 190 3.47 -12.02 5.08
CA THR A 190 2.93 -10.74 4.58
C THR A 190 1.44 -10.57 4.88
N SER A 191 0.89 -11.42 5.72
CA SER A 191 -0.52 -11.44 6.16
C SER A 191 -0.63 -11.31 7.67
#